data_22810797da4b43948e5f9369c6de1912
#
_entry.id   22810797da4b43948e5f9369c6de1912
#
_cell.length_a   1.000
_cell.length_b   1.000
_cell.length_c   1.000
_cell.angle_alpha   90.00
_cell.angle_beta   90.00
_cell.angle_gamma   90.00
#
_symmetry.space_group_name_H-M   'P 1'
#
loop_
_entity.id
_entity.type
_entity.pdbx_description
1 polymer ?
#
loop_
_entity_poly.entity_id
_entity_poly.type
_entity_poly.pdbx_seq_one_letter_code
_entity_poly.pdbx_strand_id
1 'polypeptide(L)'
;IPLKDEYKKGSVYFVTVTGIKGDDTCNIAKVLTEEYEYMYEADGEEFADPYAQIIHGRDRWGKRRNPDSVRAGISLEEFDWKQDVLPRRDFSEVIMYQLHVRGFTKHSSSKVKDKGTYLGIIEKIPYLKELGINALMLLPCYEFDELSSDVGSYNAPSENDSDEDVKYRINYWGYGTKNTYYLSPKSSYASDVRHSDVEFKEFVRQMHLAGMKFLWISISDRGQICIL
;
A
#
# COMPACT_ATOMS: atom_id res chain seq x y z
N ILE A 1 -3.91 14.42 21.02
CA ILE A 1 -3.20 14.24 22.32
C ILE A 1 -1.90 15.01 22.23
N PRO A 2 -1.66 16.08 23.02
CA PRO A 2 -0.40 16.80 22.98
C PRO A 2 0.76 15.94 23.51
N LEU A 3 1.84 15.87 22.75
CA LEU A 3 3.08 15.20 23.14
C LEU A 3 3.97 16.20 23.86
N LYS A 4 3.85 16.26 25.19
CA LYS A 4 4.62 17.17 26.05
C LYS A 4 6.05 16.66 26.24
N ASP A 5 6.95 17.55 26.69
CA ASP A 5 8.35 17.20 26.95
C ASP A 5 8.51 16.06 27.98
N GLU A 6 7.57 15.90 28.91
CA GLU A 6 7.55 14.79 29.86
C GLU A 6 7.39 13.41 29.19
N TYR A 7 6.86 13.37 27.96
CA TYR A 7 6.73 12.15 27.16
C TYR A 7 7.94 11.89 26.26
N LYS A 8 9.00 12.67 26.40
CA LYS A 8 10.19 12.59 25.55
C LYS A 8 11.31 11.81 26.23
N LYS A 9 11.91 10.88 25.49
CA LYS A 9 13.16 10.21 25.87
C LYS A 9 14.14 10.26 24.69
N GLY A 10 15.18 11.07 24.82
CA GLY A 10 16.07 11.38 23.70
C GLY A 10 15.35 12.16 22.61
N SER A 11 15.31 11.65 21.39
CA SER A 11 14.59 12.23 20.26
C SER A 11 13.21 11.59 20.03
N VAL A 12 12.78 10.66 20.88
CA VAL A 12 11.52 9.91 20.72
C VAL A 12 10.48 10.39 21.71
N TYR A 13 9.29 10.66 21.21
CA TYR A 13 8.10 10.91 22.04
C TYR A 13 7.28 9.62 22.16
N PHE A 14 6.68 9.41 23.31
CA PHE A 14 5.77 8.29 23.55
C PHE A 14 4.66 8.69 24.50
N VAL A 15 3.47 8.14 24.29
CA VAL A 15 2.32 8.34 25.18
C VAL A 15 1.48 7.07 25.23
N THR A 16 0.94 6.77 26.42
CA THR A 16 -0.03 5.71 26.57
C THR A 16 -1.43 6.30 26.45
N VAL A 17 -2.19 5.82 25.48
CA VAL A 17 -3.59 6.21 25.29
C VAL A 17 -4.47 5.20 26.03
N THR A 18 -5.34 5.70 26.91
CA THR A 18 -6.30 4.88 27.66
C THR A 18 -7.73 5.28 27.30
N GLY A 19 -8.70 4.43 27.63
CA GLY A 19 -10.14 4.69 27.38
C GLY A 19 -10.57 4.38 25.95
N ILE A 20 -9.77 3.62 25.22
CA ILE A 20 -10.18 3.04 23.94
C ILE A 20 -11.32 2.05 24.23
N LYS A 21 -12.44 2.22 23.56
CA LYS A 21 -13.62 1.37 23.75
C LYS A 21 -13.33 -0.05 23.26
N GLY A 22 -13.37 -1.00 24.14
CA GLY A 22 -13.38 -2.43 23.90
C GLY A 22 -14.00 -3.09 25.13
N ASP A 23 -14.80 -4.10 24.96
CA ASP A 23 -15.24 -4.94 26.08
C ASP A 23 -14.28 -6.13 26.27
N ASP A 24 -14.38 -6.80 27.40
CA ASP A 24 -13.51 -7.94 27.74
C ASP A 24 -13.66 -9.13 26.77
N THR A 25 -14.61 -9.08 25.84
CA THR A 25 -14.89 -10.12 24.84
C THR A 25 -14.41 -9.75 23.45
N CYS A 26 -13.95 -8.51 23.24
CA CYS A 26 -13.56 -7.99 21.94
C CYS A 26 -12.06 -8.09 21.69
N ASN A 27 -11.67 -8.53 20.49
CA ASN A 27 -10.28 -8.41 20.06
C ASN A 27 -9.91 -6.93 19.86
N ILE A 28 -9.16 -6.38 20.82
CA ILE A 28 -8.79 -4.96 20.83
C ILE A 28 -8.00 -4.56 19.57
N ALA A 29 -7.18 -5.45 19.03
CA ALA A 29 -6.43 -5.21 17.81
C ALA A 29 -7.39 -5.00 16.63
N LYS A 30 -8.46 -5.80 16.53
CA LYS A 30 -9.48 -5.66 15.50
C LYS A 30 -10.23 -4.35 15.62
N VAL A 31 -10.66 -3.98 16.83
CA VAL A 31 -11.35 -2.69 17.08
C VAL A 31 -10.46 -1.51 16.68
N LEU A 32 -9.18 -1.54 17.04
CA LEU A 32 -8.24 -0.48 16.68
C LEU A 32 -8.06 -0.38 15.17
N THR A 33 -7.97 -1.49 14.47
CA THR A 33 -7.81 -1.52 13.01
C THR A 33 -9.07 -1.04 12.28
N GLU A 34 -10.26 -1.41 12.77
CA GLU A 34 -11.52 -1.11 12.08
C GLU A 34 -12.09 0.29 12.39
N GLU A 35 -11.90 0.79 13.63
CA GLU A 35 -12.62 1.97 14.13
C GLU A 35 -11.72 3.18 14.35
N TYR A 36 -10.40 3.02 14.42
CA TYR A 36 -9.51 4.10 14.78
C TYR A 36 -8.55 4.48 13.65
N GLU A 37 -8.38 5.77 13.50
CA GLU A 37 -7.43 6.41 12.60
C GLU A 37 -6.70 7.51 13.37
N TYR A 38 -5.49 7.86 12.95
CA TYR A 38 -4.72 8.92 13.60
C TYR A 38 -3.97 9.80 12.60
N MET A 39 -3.59 10.96 13.09
CA MET A 39 -2.68 11.88 12.42
C MET A 39 -1.72 12.48 13.44
N TYR A 40 -0.63 12.99 12.95
CA TYR A 40 0.24 13.86 13.71
C TYR A 40 -0.04 15.32 13.37
N GLU A 41 0.21 16.18 14.37
CA GLU A 41 0.24 17.63 14.19
C GLU A 41 1.60 18.13 14.68
N ALA A 42 2.29 18.90 13.84
CA ALA A 42 3.51 19.61 14.20
C ALA A 42 3.49 21.00 13.59
N ASP A 43 3.85 22.01 14.40
CA ASP A 43 3.90 23.42 13.98
C ASP A 43 2.58 23.94 13.37
N GLY A 44 1.45 23.36 13.78
CA GLY A 44 0.11 23.71 13.31
C GLY A 44 -0.30 23.06 11.99
N GLU A 45 0.52 22.14 11.46
CA GLU A 45 0.20 21.35 10.27
C GLU A 45 -0.12 19.90 10.65
N GLU A 46 -1.24 19.38 10.13
CA GLU A 46 -1.63 17.99 10.28
C GLU A 46 -1.08 17.14 9.14
N PHE A 47 -0.57 15.95 9.45
CA PHE A 47 -0.08 14.99 8.47
C PHE A 47 -0.29 13.56 8.93
N ALA A 48 -0.49 12.65 7.96
CA ALA A 48 -0.53 11.23 8.25
C ALA A 48 0.88 10.69 8.53
N ASP A 49 0.97 9.69 9.39
CA ASP A 49 2.25 9.06 9.76
C ASP A 49 2.96 8.48 8.52
N PRO A 50 4.16 8.96 8.17
CA PRO A 50 4.92 8.42 7.03
C PRO A 50 5.36 6.97 7.21
N TYR A 51 5.31 6.44 8.44
CA TYR A 51 5.62 5.04 8.77
C TYR A 51 4.37 4.18 8.97
N ALA A 52 3.17 4.71 8.69
CA ALA A 52 1.94 3.94 8.81
C ALA A 52 1.96 2.72 7.89
N GLN A 53 1.46 1.60 8.39
CA GLN A 53 1.30 0.36 7.63
C GLN A 53 -0.03 0.30 6.86
N ILE A 54 -0.97 1.17 7.21
CA ILE A 54 -2.26 1.33 6.52
C ILE A 54 -2.52 2.83 6.36
N ILE A 55 -2.91 3.23 5.17
CA ILE A 55 -3.38 4.59 4.87
C ILE A 55 -4.82 4.50 4.38
N HIS A 56 -5.69 5.28 5.01
CA HIS A 56 -7.09 5.46 4.62
C HIS A 56 -7.28 6.73 3.80
N GLY A 57 -8.44 6.86 3.14
CA GLY A 57 -8.80 8.00 2.34
C GLY A 57 -8.31 7.95 0.89
N ARG A 58 -7.64 6.86 0.47
CA ARG A 58 -7.14 6.64 -0.90
C ARG A 58 -7.63 5.33 -1.54
N ASP A 59 -8.79 4.90 -1.14
CA ASP A 59 -9.41 3.62 -1.49
C ASP A 59 -9.91 3.53 -2.93
N ARG A 60 -10.09 4.67 -3.62
CA ARG A 60 -10.59 4.73 -5.00
C ARG A 60 -9.56 5.29 -5.96
N TRP A 61 -9.08 4.44 -6.84
CA TRP A 61 -8.14 4.80 -7.88
C TRP A 61 -8.64 5.93 -8.79
N GLY A 62 -7.81 6.97 -8.97
CA GLY A 62 -8.04 8.07 -9.90
C GLY A 62 -9.21 8.98 -9.54
N LYS A 63 -9.65 8.97 -8.28
CA LYS A 63 -10.68 9.89 -7.79
C LYS A 63 -10.07 11.01 -6.98
N ARG A 64 -10.54 12.24 -7.22
CA ARG A 64 -10.21 13.38 -6.36
C ARG A 64 -10.64 13.09 -4.94
N ARG A 65 -9.82 13.54 -4.02
CA ARG A 65 -9.99 13.38 -2.58
C ARG A 65 -9.83 14.72 -1.91
N ASN A 66 -10.50 14.88 -0.78
CA ASN A 66 -10.09 15.92 0.15
C ASN A 66 -8.72 15.52 0.71
N PRO A 67 -7.66 16.34 0.57
CA PRO A 67 -6.36 16.07 1.18
C PRO A 67 -6.47 15.76 2.68
N ASP A 68 -7.39 16.44 3.36
CA ASP A 68 -7.64 16.26 4.80
C ASP A 68 -8.28 14.90 5.15
N SER A 69 -8.67 14.10 4.15
CA SER A 69 -9.22 12.76 4.39
C SER A 69 -8.17 11.66 4.53
N VAL A 70 -6.89 11.96 4.25
CA VAL A 70 -5.81 10.98 4.36
C VAL A 70 -5.43 10.79 5.82
N ARG A 71 -5.57 9.58 6.32
CA ARG A 71 -5.33 9.22 7.73
C ARG A 71 -4.47 7.96 7.82
N ALA A 72 -3.70 7.86 8.88
CA ALA A 72 -3.00 6.64 9.22
C ALA A 72 -3.93 5.69 9.96
N GLY A 73 -3.97 4.44 9.52
CA GLY A 73 -4.66 3.36 10.21
C GLY A 73 -3.75 2.66 11.21
N ILE A 74 -4.35 1.89 12.10
CA ILE A 74 -3.65 1.10 13.11
C ILE A 74 -3.69 -0.36 12.68
N SER A 75 -2.52 -0.99 12.46
CA SER A 75 -2.38 -2.40 12.14
C SER A 75 -1.71 -3.11 13.31
N LEU A 76 -2.49 -3.81 14.11
CA LEU A 76 -2.01 -4.59 15.26
C LEU A 76 -2.28 -6.08 15.13
N GLU A 77 -2.96 -6.51 14.07
CA GLU A 77 -3.22 -7.93 13.85
C GLU A 77 -1.94 -8.62 13.37
N GLU A 78 -1.56 -9.69 14.09
CA GLU A 78 -0.48 -10.55 13.65
C GLU A 78 -0.93 -11.37 12.45
N PHE A 79 -0.19 -11.26 11.34
CA PHE A 79 -0.44 -12.09 10.17
C PHE A 79 0.16 -13.48 10.36
N ASP A 80 -0.66 -14.52 10.21
CA ASP A 80 -0.20 -15.90 10.29
C ASP A 80 0.51 -16.31 8.97
N TRP A 81 1.82 -16.21 8.98
CA TRP A 81 2.66 -16.65 7.87
C TRP A 81 2.68 -18.18 7.70
N LYS A 82 2.17 -18.93 8.67
CA LYS A 82 2.18 -20.40 8.68
C LYS A 82 3.61 -20.94 8.49
N GLN A 83 3.80 -21.77 7.50
CA GLN A 83 5.10 -22.35 7.14
C GLN A 83 5.68 -21.66 5.89
N ASP A 84 5.51 -20.34 5.78
CA ASP A 84 6.05 -19.60 4.65
C ASP A 84 7.58 -19.68 4.60
N VAL A 85 8.11 -20.00 3.44
CA VAL A 85 9.54 -20.09 3.18
C VAL A 85 9.87 -19.32 1.91
N LEU A 86 10.77 -18.35 2.03
CA LEU A 86 11.27 -17.61 0.88
C LEU A 86 11.91 -18.56 -0.15
N PRO A 87 11.41 -18.62 -1.39
CA PRO A 87 11.98 -19.47 -2.43
C PRO A 87 13.45 -19.09 -2.70
N ARG A 88 14.36 -20.05 -2.53
CA ARG A 88 15.79 -19.89 -2.86
C ARG A 88 16.01 -20.36 -4.27
N ARG A 89 16.52 -19.49 -5.14
CA ARG A 89 16.93 -19.79 -6.52
C ARG A 89 18.20 -19.03 -6.83
N ASP A 90 19.07 -19.64 -7.63
CA ASP A 90 20.21 -18.95 -8.19
C ASP A 90 19.72 -17.86 -9.17
N PHE A 91 20.45 -16.76 -9.23
CA PHE A 91 20.04 -15.64 -10.07
C PHE A 91 20.00 -16.03 -11.57
N SER A 92 20.85 -16.95 -11.99
CA SER A 92 20.87 -17.49 -13.36
C SER A 92 19.61 -18.27 -13.76
N GLU A 93 18.82 -18.72 -12.79
CA GLU A 93 17.58 -19.45 -13.02
C GLU A 93 16.34 -18.56 -12.94
N VAL A 94 16.50 -17.27 -12.64
CA VAL A 94 15.38 -16.34 -12.45
C VAL A 94 14.81 -15.92 -13.79
N ILE A 95 13.52 -16.22 -14.00
CA ILE A 95 12.71 -15.69 -15.10
C ILE A 95 11.70 -14.74 -14.48
N MET A 96 11.99 -13.44 -14.64
CA MET A 96 11.24 -12.37 -14.00
C MET A 96 10.18 -11.77 -14.92
N TYR A 97 9.01 -11.55 -14.40
CA TYR A 97 7.94 -10.81 -15.05
C TYR A 97 7.61 -9.54 -14.27
N GLN A 98 7.73 -8.40 -14.92
CA GLN A 98 7.36 -7.11 -14.32
C GLN A 98 5.91 -6.78 -14.66
N LEU A 99 5.12 -6.41 -13.66
CA LEU A 99 3.73 -6.03 -13.86
C LEU A 99 3.26 -4.90 -12.93
N HIS A 100 2.19 -4.26 -13.35
CA HIS A 100 1.44 -3.30 -12.55
C HIS A 100 0.24 -4.01 -11.92
N VAL A 101 0.07 -3.94 -10.59
CA VAL A 101 -0.98 -4.67 -9.85
C VAL A 101 -2.35 -4.47 -10.50
N ARG A 102 -2.78 -3.21 -10.62
CA ARG A 102 -4.09 -2.89 -11.20
C ARG A 102 -4.16 -3.22 -12.70
N GLY A 103 -3.13 -2.87 -13.47
CA GLY A 103 -3.14 -3.03 -14.92
C GLY A 103 -3.23 -4.48 -15.37
N PHE A 104 -2.61 -5.40 -14.64
CA PHE A 104 -2.51 -6.80 -15.02
C PHE A 104 -3.87 -7.52 -15.05
N THR A 105 -4.76 -7.20 -14.11
CA THR A 105 -6.03 -7.93 -13.98
C THR A 105 -7.28 -7.08 -14.14
N LYS A 106 -7.17 -5.76 -14.32
CA LYS A 106 -8.33 -4.85 -14.34
C LYS A 106 -9.29 -5.09 -15.51
N HIS A 107 -8.75 -5.42 -16.68
CA HIS A 107 -9.57 -5.65 -17.86
C HIS A 107 -10.40 -6.94 -17.72
N SER A 108 -11.60 -6.98 -18.32
CA SER A 108 -12.52 -8.10 -18.20
C SER A 108 -11.97 -9.41 -18.79
N SER A 109 -11.04 -9.34 -19.75
CA SER A 109 -10.37 -10.51 -20.33
C SER A 109 -9.51 -11.29 -19.34
N SER A 110 -9.15 -10.68 -18.21
CA SER A 110 -8.41 -11.36 -17.14
C SER A 110 -9.21 -12.51 -16.52
N LYS A 111 -10.54 -12.42 -16.54
CA LYS A 111 -11.48 -13.40 -15.98
C LYS A 111 -11.29 -13.70 -14.49
N VAL A 112 -10.63 -12.83 -13.76
CA VAL A 112 -10.49 -12.94 -12.30
C VAL A 112 -11.69 -12.29 -11.61
N LYS A 113 -11.95 -12.71 -10.37
CA LYS A 113 -13.01 -12.15 -9.54
C LYS A 113 -12.62 -10.75 -9.06
N ASP A 114 -11.48 -10.64 -8.38
CA ASP A 114 -11.02 -9.41 -7.74
C ASP A 114 -10.07 -8.62 -8.66
N LYS A 115 -10.68 -7.96 -9.67
CA LYS A 115 -9.96 -7.29 -10.76
C LYS A 115 -9.17 -6.07 -10.32
N GLY A 116 -7.89 -6.06 -10.62
CA GLY A 116 -6.99 -4.93 -10.35
C GLY A 116 -6.47 -4.91 -8.93
N THR A 117 -6.53 -6.03 -8.21
CA THR A 117 -6.10 -6.18 -6.83
C THR A 117 -4.99 -7.22 -6.66
N TYR A 118 -4.42 -7.29 -5.47
CA TYR A 118 -3.45 -8.34 -5.09
C TYR A 118 -4.07 -9.73 -5.20
N LEU A 119 -5.33 -9.90 -4.77
CA LEU A 119 -6.06 -11.18 -4.91
C LEU A 119 -6.23 -11.57 -6.38
N GLY A 120 -6.49 -10.61 -7.26
CA GLY A 120 -6.57 -10.88 -8.68
C GLY A 120 -5.27 -11.41 -9.29
N ILE A 121 -4.11 -11.01 -8.75
CA ILE A 121 -2.82 -11.58 -9.17
C ILE A 121 -2.68 -13.02 -8.65
N ILE A 122 -3.11 -13.30 -7.42
CA ILE A 122 -3.12 -14.66 -6.86
C ILE A 122 -3.87 -15.61 -7.79
N GLU A 123 -5.04 -15.22 -8.28
CA GLU A 123 -5.81 -16.02 -9.24
C GLU A 123 -5.05 -16.30 -10.56
N LYS A 124 -4.03 -15.49 -10.88
CA LYS A 124 -3.18 -15.63 -12.07
C LYS A 124 -1.90 -16.44 -11.84
N ILE A 125 -1.64 -16.94 -10.66
CA ILE A 125 -0.48 -17.78 -10.38
C ILE A 125 -0.38 -18.99 -11.35
N PRO A 126 -1.46 -19.75 -11.64
CA PRO A 126 -1.37 -20.84 -12.61
C PRO A 126 -0.90 -20.37 -14.00
N TYR A 127 -1.42 -19.24 -14.48
CA TYR A 127 -1.03 -18.66 -15.77
C TYR A 127 0.46 -18.23 -15.77
N LEU A 128 0.93 -17.60 -14.69
CA LEU A 128 2.34 -17.19 -14.55
C LEU A 128 3.27 -18.42 -14.55
N LYS A 129 2.85 -19.50 -13.90
CA LYS A 129 3.57 -20.79 -13.93
C LYS A 129 3.63 -21.40 -15.31
N GLU A 130 2.53 -21.38 -16.05
CA GLU A 130 2.46 -21.88 -17.43
C GLU A 130 3.42 -21.10 -18.35
N LEU A 131 3.57 -19.78 -18.12
CA LEU A 131 4.58 -18.97 -18.81
C LEU A 131 6.03 -19.27 -18.40
N GLY A 132 6.26 -20.10 -17.39
CA GLY A 132 7.57 -20.40 -16.86
C GLY A 132 8.13 -19.31 -15.94
N ILE A 133 7.31 -18.37 -15.46
CA ILE A 133 7.73 -17.28 -14.57
C ILE A 133 7.97 -17.84 -13.17
N ASN A 134 9.08 -17.44 -12.57
CA ASN A 134 9.46 -17.84 -11.21
C ASN A 134 9.88 -16.66 -10.31
N ALA A 135 9.81 -15.44 -10.83
CA ALA A 135 9.99 -14.21 -10.06
C ALA A 135 9.01 -13.14 -10.59
N LEU A 136 8.38 -12.45 -9.66
CA LEU A 136 7.46 -11.36 -9.97
C LEU A 136 8.03 -10.05 -9.44
N MET A 137 8.13 -9.05 -10.31
CA MET A 137 8.52 -7.70 -9.92
C MET A 137 7.33 -6.76 -10.09
N LEU A 138 6.86 -6.19 -8.98
CA LEU A 138 5.78 -5.22 -9.04
C LEU A 138 6.33 -3.81 -9.30
N LEU A 139 5.66 -3.09 -10.18
CA LEU A 139 5.71 -1.64 -10.21
C LEU A 139 5.23 -1.10 -8.87
N PRO A 140 5.50 0.18 -8.50
CA PRO A 140 5.17 0.72 -7.21
C PRO A 140 3.81 0.26 -6.68
N CYS A 141 3.82 -0.45 -5.56
CA CYS A 141 2.65 -1.05 -4.93
C CYS A 141 2.44 -0.57 -3.48
N TYR A 142 3.28 0.34 -3.01
CA TYR A 142 3.09 1.10 -1.79
C TYR A 142 2.05 2.21 -2.02
N GLU A 143 1.58 2.83 -0.94
CA GLU A 143 0.59 3.89 -1.03
C GLU A 143 1.23 5.19 -1.58
N PHE A 144 0.81 5.60 -2.76
CA PHE A 144 1.20 6.85 -3.44
C PHE A 144 -0.04 7.61 -3.89
N ASP A 145 0.10 8.91 -4.10
CA ASP A 145 -0.97 9.72 -4.67
C ASP A 145 -0.90 9.69 -6.19
N GLU A 146 -1.85 9.01 -6.80
CA GLU A 146 -1.94 8.93 -8.26
C GLU A 146 -2.37 10.24 -8.93
N LEU A 147 -2.87 11.19 -8.15
CA LEU A 147 -3.25 12.53 -8.62
C LEU A 147 -2.22 13.61 -8.28
N SER A 148 -1.11 13.23 -7.65
CA SER A 148 -0.05 14.15 -7.27
C SER A 148 0.74 14.66 -8.46
N SER A 149 1.13 15.93 -8.40
CA SER A 149 1.88 16.66 -9.43
C SER A 149 3.36 16.34 -9.54
N ASP A 150 3.86 15.39 -8.75
CA ASP A 150 5.31 15.13 -8.63
C ASP A 150 5.97 14.60 -9.90
N VAL A 151 5.19 14.00 -10.78
CA VAL A 151 5.67 13.46 -12.05
C VAL A 151 5.47 14.48 -13.16
N GLY A 152 6.20 15.59 -13.06
CA GLY A 152 6.20 16.67 -14.04
C GLY A 152 4.99 17.59 -13.94
N SER A 153 5.24 18.86 -13.79
CA SER A 153 4.26 19.94 -13.60
C SER A 153 3.17 20.05 -14.69
N TYR A 154 3.25 19.25 -15.74
CA TYR A 154 2.28 19.26 -16.84
C TYR A 154 1.02 18.46 -16.58
N ASN A 155 0.98 17.63 -15.53
CA ASN A 155 -0.07 16.64 -15.32
C ASN A 155 -0.83 16.79 -14.00
N ALA A 156 -0.53 17.81 -13.19
CA ALA A 156 -1.28 18.05 -11.96
C ALA A 156 -2.72 18.48 -12.30
N PRO A 157 -3.74 17.79 -11.79
CA PRO A 157 -5.10 18.27 -11.92
C PRO A 157 -5.26 19.59 -11.18
N SER A 158 -5.88 20.58 -11.82
CA SER A 158 -6.29 21.82 -11.18
C SER A 158 -7.61 21.63 -10.46
N GLU A 159 -7.95 22.53 -9.52
CA GLU A 159 -9.24 22.52 -8.83
C GLU A 159 -10.44 22.68 -9.81
N ASN A 160 -10.18 23.23 -11.00
CA ASN A 160 -11.19 23.48 -12.02
C ASN A 160 -11.30 22.34 -13.06
N ASP A 161 -10.46 21.32 -12.99
CA ASP A 161 -10.51 20.21 -13.93
C ASP A 161 -11.72 19.30 -13.62
N SER A 162 -12.41 18.87 -14.67
CA SER A 162 -13.48 17.87 -14.54
C SER A 162 -12.90 16.48 -14.14
N ASP A 163 -13.75 15.61 -13.62
CA ASP A 163 -13.37 14.21 -13.34
C ASP A 163 -12.85 13.48 -14.59
N GLU A 164 -13.26 13.90 -15.79
CA GLU A 164 -12.77 13.38 -17.06
C GLU A 164 -11.36 13.86 -17.38
N ASP A 165 -11.06 15.13 -17.15
CA ASP A 165 -9.73 15.71 -17.37
C ASP A 165 -8.70 15.07 -16.42
N VAL A 166 -9.08 14.82 -15.18
CA VAL A 166 -8.27 14.10 -14.18
C VAL A 166 -7.96 12.68 -14.62
N LYS A 167 -8.90 11.99 -15.26
CA LYS A 167 -8.76 10.62 -15.75
C LYS A 167 -7.57 10.44 -16.71
N TYR A 168 -7.19 11.46 -17.45
CA TYR A 168 -6.07 11.43 -18.40
C TYR A 168 -4.74 11.89 -17.81
N ARG A 169 -4.71 12.31 -16.53
CA ARG A 169 -3.54 12.89 -15.88
C ARG A 169 -3.12 12.12 -14.63
N ILE A 170 -3.39 10.84 -14.59
CA ILE A 170 -3.07 9.97 -13.47
C ILE A 170 -1.60 9.57 -13.53
N ASN A 171 -0.88 9.65 -12.41
CA ASN A 171 0.38 8.95 -12.21
C ASN A 171 0.12 7.44 -12.16
N TYR A 172 0.03 6.84 -13.32
CA TYR A 172 -0.33 5.43 -13.46
C TYR A 172 0.73 4.50 -12.87
N TRP A 173 2.00 4.86 -13.03
CA TRP A 173 3.13 4.01 -12.67
C TRP A 173 3.49 4.05 -11.19
N GLY A 174 3.07 5.08 -10.46
CA GLY A 174 3.34 5.24 -9.04
C GLY A 174 4.75 5.76 -8.71
N TYR A 175 5.47 6.24 -9.70
CA TYR A 175 6.77 6.86 -9.47
C TYR A 175 6.58 8.31 -8.99
N GLY A 176 6.94 8.54 -7.73
CA GLY A 176 6.83 9.85 -7.08
C GLY A 176 7.24 9.74 -5.61
N THR A 177 7.65 10.85 -5.02
CA THR A 177 8.16 10.87 -3.64
C THR A 177 7.23 11.63 -2.68
N LYS A 178 6.44 12.57 -3.17
CA LYS A 178 5.50 13.31 -2.33
C LYS A 178 4.26 12.50 -2.00
N ASN A 179 3.76 12.68 -0.80
CA ASN A 179 2.56 11.99 -0.33
C ASN A 179 2.64 10.46 -0.52
N THR A 180 3.82 9.89 -0.32
CA THR A 180 4.11 8.48 -0.49
C THR A 180 4.38 7.84 0.86
N TYR A 181 3.73 6.70 1.12
CA TYR A 181 3.84 5.93 2.35
C TYR A 181 4.39 4.55 2.02
N TYR A 182 5.70 4.41 2.11
CA TYR A 182 6.43 3.23 1.63
C TYR A 182 6.13 1.95 2.40
N LEU A 183 5.68 2.04 3.66
CA LEU A 183 5.34 0.89 4.48
C LEU A 183 3.87 0.48 4.38
N SER A 184 3.05 1.28 3.70
CA SER A 184 1.64 0.99 3.47
C SER A 184 1.45 0.44 2.05
N PRO A 185 0.94 -0.78 1.88
CA PRO A 185 0.49 -1.24 0.57
C PRO A 185 -0.62 -0.35 0.03
N LYS A 186 -0.66 -0.17 -1.29
CA LYS A 186 -1.66 0.70 -1.89
C LYS A 186 -3.07 0.19 -1.68
N SER A 187 -3.87 0.95 -0.94
CA SER A 187 -5.22 0.59 -0.53
C SER A 187 -6.15 0.32 -1.74
N SER A 188 -6.03 1.11 -2.81
CA SER A 188 -6.83 0.91 -4.03
C SER A 188 -6.43 -0.32 -4.87
N TYR A 189 -5.37 -1.06 -4.47
CA TYR A 189 -5.00 -2.36 -5.03
C TYR A 189 -5.46 -3.53 -4.15
N ALA A 190 -6.12 -3.27 -3.05
CA ALA A 190 -6.75 -4.30 -2.23
C ALA A 190 -8.24 -4.42 -2.55
N SER A 191 -8.80 -5.60 -2.34
CA SER A 191 -10.24 -5.85 -2.40
C SER A 191 -10.93 -5.35 -1.13
N ASP A 192 -10.23 -5.43 0.00
CA ASP A 192 -10.60 -4.82 1.27
C ASP A 192 -9.58 -3.71 1.61
N VAL A 193 -9.99 -2.48 1.39
CA VAL A 193 -9.12 -1.30 1.53
C VAL A 193 -8.65 -1.05 2.97
N ARG A 194 -9.42 -1.52 3.97
CA ARG A 194 -9.04 -1.38 5.39
C ARG A 194 -8.01 -2.42 5.83
N HIS A 195 -7.91 -3.52 5.11
CA HIS A 195 -7.00 -4.62 5.38
C HIS A 195 -6.00 -4.82 4.23
N SER A 196 -5.59 -3.73 3.58
CA SER A 196 -4.65 -3.77 2.44
C SER A 196 -3.31 -4.40 2.81
N ASP A 197 -2.85 -4.22 4.05
CA ASP A 197 -1.64 -4.83 4.59
C ASP A 197 -1.76 -6.35 4.73
N VAL A 198 -2.91 -6.85 5.19
CA VAL A 198 -3.20 -8.29 5.30
C VAL A 198 -3.31 -8.93 3.93
N GLU A 199 -4.03 -8.27 3.00
CA GLU A 199 -4.16 -8.77 1.63
C GLU A 199 -2.81 -8.82 0.90
N PHE A 200 -1.96 -7.81 1.11
CA PHE A 200 -0.61 -7.80 0.55
C PHE A 200 0.28 -8.90 1.15
N LYS A 201 0.24 -9.12 2.46
CA LYS A 201 0.96 -10.23 3.12
C LYS A 201 0.48 -11.58 2.60
N GLU A 202 -0.83 -11.75 2.41
CA GLU A 202 -1.39 -12.97 1.80
C GLU A 202 -0.90 -13.16 0.37
N PHE A 203 -0.87 -12.09 -0.43
CA PHE A 203 -0.31 -12.14 -1.77
C PHE A 203 1.16 -12.62 -1.75
N VAL A 204 2.01 -12.06 -0.90
CA VAL A 204 3.42 -12.48 -0.76
C VAL A 204 3.51 -13.96 -0.39
N ARG A 205 2.74 -14.39 0.61
CA ARG A 205 2.69 -15.78 1.05
C ARG A 205 2.28 -16.73 -0.08
N GLN A 206 1.28 -16.37 -0.89
CA GLN A 206 0.83 -17.19 -2.02
C GLN A 206 1.89 -17.25 -3.14
N MET A 207 2.63 -16.17 -3.37
CA MET A 207 3.76 -16.19 -4.31
C MET A 207 4.85 -17.15 -3.85
N HIS A 208 5.23 -17.12 -2.56
CA HIS A 208 6.22 -18.03 -1.98
C HIS A 208 5.76 -19.49 -2.05
N LEU A 209 4.51 -19.79 -1.68
CA LEU A 209 3.92 -21.14 -1.82
C LEU A 209 3.91 -21.63 -3.27
N ALA A 210 3.79 -20.72 -4.22
CA ALA A 210 3.89 -21.05 -5.64
C ALA A 210 5.34 -21.28 -6.13
N GLY A 211 6.34 -21.07 -5.25
CA GLY A 211 7.76 -21.16 -5.59
C GLY A 211 8.27 -19.95 -6.38
N MET A 212 7.58 -18.82 -6.30
CA MET A 212 7.92 -17.57 -6.96
C MET A 212 8.60 -16.60 -6.01
N LYS A 213 9.71 -15.99 -6.43
CA LYS A 213 10.28 -14.83 -5.75
C LYS A 213 9.41 -13.61 -5.99
N PHE A 214 9.43 -12.71 -5.02
CA PHE A 214 8.71 -11.46 -5.11
C PHE A 214 9.65 -10.28 -4.86
N LEU A 215 9.52 -9.23 -5.68
CA LEU A 215 10.28 -7.99 -5.59
C LEU A 215 9.35 -6.82 -5.88
N TRP A 216 9.61 -5.65 -5.32
CA TRP A 216 8.95 -4.42 -5.76
C TRP A 216 9.94 -3.29 -5.98
N ILE A 217 9.54 -2.35 -6.82
CA ILE A 217 10.32 -1.16 -7.12
C ILE A 217 9.84 -0.02 -6.23
N SER A 218 10.76 0.65 -5.56
CA SER A 218 10.52 1.93 -4.90
C SER A 218 11.48 3.00 -5.42
N ILE A 219 11.09 4.26 -5.26
CA ILE A 219 11.96 5.41 -5.55
C ILE A 219 12.21 6.15 -4.24
N SER A 220 13.48 6.34 -3.90
CA SER A 220 13.86 7.17 -2.76
C SER A 220 13.77 8.66 -3.08
N ASP A 221 13.75 9.50 -2.06
CA ASP A 221 13.75 10.97 -2.18
C ASP A 221 14.93 11.54 -2.98
N ARG A 222 15.98 10.75 -3.17
CA ARG A 222 17.13 11.11 -4.00
C ARG A 222 17.00 10.65 -5.46
N GLY A 223 15.83 10.19 -5.88
CA GLY A 223 15.58 9.68 -7.22
C GLY A 223 16.23 8.32 -7.51
N GLN A 224 16.72 7.61 -6.48
CA GLN A 224 17.30 6.29 -6.63
C GLN A 224 16.21 5.24 -6.70
N ILE A 225 16.28 4.36 -7.68
CA ILE A 225 15.40 3.18 -7.77
C ILE A 225 15.98 2.11 -6.83
N CYS A 226 15.15 1.69 -5.87
CA CYS A 226 15.45 0.57 -5.00
C CYS A 226 14.59 -0.63 -5.43
N ILE A 227 15.19 -1.80 -5.51
CA ILE A 227 14.50 -3.07 -5.73
C ILE A 227 14.63 -3.85 -4.42
N LEU A 228 13.48 -4.11 -3.78
CA LEU A 228 13.37 -4.76 -2.48
C LEU A 228 12.75 -6.16 -2.64
#